data_0134eff59371d3a7a7608ca342db8398
#
_entry.id   0134eff59371d3a7a7608ca342db8398
#
_cell.length_a   1.000
_cell.length_b   1.000
_cell.length_c   1.000
_cell.angle_alpha   90.00
_cell.angle_beta   90.00
_cell.angle_gamma   90.00
#
_symmetry.space_group_name_H-M   'P 1'
#
loop_
_entity.id
_entity.type
_entity.pdbx_description
1 polymer ?
#
loop_
_entity_poly.entity_id
_entity_poly.type
_entity_poly.pdbx_seq_one_letter_code
_entity_poly.pdbx_strand_id
1 'polypeptide(L)'
;GVVVARTAFVKEHPEAVSDFLDCCQTSVEYVNSNIDEAAKMMDSYGIVASEVAQKAIPSCNIVFIEGSEMKEKLSGYLSVLFEQNVKSVGGTLPDDDFYYKR
;
A
#
# COMPACT_ATOMS: atom_id res chain seq x y z
N GLY A 1 -1.29 3.84 -3.44
CA GLY A 1 -0.58 4.16 -2.19
C GLY A 1 0.37 3.04 -1.80
N VAL A 2 1.32 3.35 -0.92
CA VAL A 2 2.27 2.38 -0.39
C VAL A 2 2.40 2.58 1.12
N VAL A 3 2.76 1.52 1.83
CA VAL A 3 3.16 1.59 3.23
C VAL A 3 4.66 1.79 3.29
N VAL A 4 5.11 2.70 4.14
CA VAL A 4 6.54 2.92 4.40
C VAL A 4 6.84 2.73 5.88
N ALA A 5 7.99 2.17 6.20
CA ALA A 5 8.46 1.98 7.56
C ALA A 5 9.92 2.40 7.69
N ARG A 6 10.30 2.86 8.89
CA ARG A 6 11.70 3.15 9.19
C ARG A 6 12.50 1.85 9.28
N THR A 7 13.66 1.81 8.65
CA THR A 7 14.55 0.64 8.64
C THR A 7 14.88 0.15 10.06
N ALA A 8 15.12 1.05 11.01
CA ALA A 8 15.37 0.69 12.41
C ALA A 8 14.18 -0.07 13.01
N PHE A 9 12.96 0.43 12.82
CA PHE A 9 11.75 -0.22 13.32
C PHE A 9 11.58 -1.64 12.75
N VAL A 10 11.78 -1.79 11.43
CA VAL A 10 11.68 -3.10 10.76
C VAL A 10 12.68 -4.10 11.34
N LYS A 11 13.91 -3.66 11.62
CA LYS A 11 14.95 -4.52 12.19
C LYS A 11 14.72 -4.89 13.66
N GLU A 12 14.18 -3.95 14.44
CA GLU A 12 13.93 -4.13 15.87
C GLU A 12 12.64 -4.91 16.15
N HIS A 13 11.64 -4.81 15.25
CA HIS A 13 10.31 -5.37 15.43
C HIS A 13 9.80 -6.17 14.22
N PRO A 14 10.56 -7.18 13.74
CA PRO A 14 10.20 -7.91 12.51
C PRO A 14 8.85 -8.65 12.62
N GLU A 15 8.52 -9.18 13.81
CA GLU A 15 7.23 -9.85 14.05
C GLU A 15 6.06 -8.88 13.95
N ALA A 16 6.17 -7.69 14.56
CA ALA A 16 5.13 -6.67 14.48
C ALA A 16 4.89 -6.19 13.05
N VAL A 17 5.96 -6.11 12.24
CA VAL A 17 5.84 -5.80 10.80
C VAL A 17 5.11 -6.90 10.06
N SER A 18 5.43 -8.17 10.34
CA SER A 18 4.75 -9.31 9.72
C SER A 18 3.27 -9.36 10.09
N ASP A 19 2.94 -9.22 11.36
CA ASP A 19 1.55 -9.19 11.84
C ASP A 19 0.75 -8.04 11.20
N PHE A 20 1.38 -6.87 11.09
CA PHE A 20 0.75 -5.73 10.41
C PHE A 20 0.46 -6.02 8.94
N LEU A 21 1.38 -6.65 8.22
CA LEU A 21 1.19 -7.01 6.82
C LEU A 21 0.08 -8.06 6.64
N ASP A 22 -0.01 -9.06 7.52
CA ASP A 22 -1.09 -10.03 7.52
C ASP A 22 -2.46 -9.38 7.78
N CYS A 23 -2.52 -8.43 8.71
CA CYS A 23 -3.72 -7.63 8.94
C CYS A 23 -4.10 -6.78 7.73
N CYS A 24 -3.11 -6.17 7.06
CA CYS A 24 -3.35 -5.40 5.83
C CYS A 24 -3.91 -6.29 4.71
N GLN A 25 -3.34 -7.46 4.50
CA GLN A 25 -3.83 -8.41 3.50
C GLN A 25 -5.28 -8.80 3.78
N THR A 26 -5.57 -9.21 5.01
CA THR A 26 -6.93 -9.57 5.43
C THR A 26 -7.91 -8.41 5.23
N SER A 27 -7.50 -7.19 5.55
CA SER A 27 -8.34 -5.99 5.37
C SER A 27 -8.63 -5.71 3.89
N VAL A 28 -7.64 -5.86 3.02
CA VAL A 28 -7.80 -5.67 1.56
C VAL A 28 -8.75 -6.73 1.00
N GLU A 29 -8.59 -7.99 1.39
CA GLU A 29 -9.49 -9.09 0.98
C GLU A 29 -10.91 -8.85 1.46
N TYR A 30 -11.09 -8.41 2.71
CA TYR A 30 -12.40 -8.07 3.26
C TYR A 30 -13.07 -6.95 2.47
N VAL A 31 -12.39 -5.85 2.23
CA VAL A 31 -12.93 -4.69 1.51
C VAL A 31 -13.39 -5.08 0.11
N ASN A 32 -12.59 -5.85 -0.61
CA ASN A 32 -12.95 -6.29 -1.97
C ASN A 32 -14.09 -7.30 -2.01
N SER A 33 -14.25 -8.09 -0.96
CA SER A 33 -15.31 -9.12 -0.87
C SER A 33 -16.61 -8.61 -0.23
N ASN A 34 -16.56 -7.48 0.49
CA ASN A 34 -17.68 -6.94 1.28
C ASN A 34 -17.79 -5.42 1.08
N ILE A 35 -17.94 -4.97 -0.17
CA ILE A 35 -17.92 -3.55 -0.53
C ILE A 35 -18.94 -2.73 0.24
N ASP A 36 -20.19 -3.19 0.35
CA ASP A 36 -21.25 -2.45 1.03
C ASP A 36 -20.98 -2.29 2.54
N GLU A 37 -20.51 -3.35 3.20
CA GLU A 37 -20.18 -3.28 4.62
C GLU A 37 -18.91 -2.44 4.87
N ALA A 38 -17.91 -2.57 4.02
CA ALA A 38 -16.71 -1.73 4.08
C ALA A 38 -17.06 -0.24 3.88
N ALA A 39 -17.96 0.07 2.95
CA ALA A 39 -18.44 1.44 2.72
C ALA A 39 -19.14 2.03 3.94
N LYS A 40 -19.99 1.25 4.61
CA LYS A 40 -20.64 1.66 5.87
C LYS A 40 -19.65 1.89 7.00
N MET A 41 -18.61 1.06 7.09
CA MET A 41 -17.54 1.24 8.07
C MET A 41 -16.75 2.55 7.80
N MET A 42 -16.42 2.85 6.56
CA MET A 42 -15.75 4.10 6.16
C MET A 42 -16.58 5.33 6.55
N ASP A 43 -17.88 5.27 6.36
CA ASP A 43 -18.79 6.33 6.77
C ASP A 43 -18.82 6.48 8.31
N SER A 44 -18.92 5.38 9.03
CA SER A 44 -18.94 5.39 10.49
C SER A 44 -17.66 5.97 11.12
N TYR A 45 -16.52 5.81 10.44
CA TYR A 45 -15.24 6.42 10.84
C TYR A 45 -15.06 7.86 10.32
N GLY A 46 -16.03 8.41 9.59
CA GLY A 46 -15.96 9.77 9.05
C GLY A 46 -14.93 9.93 7.92
N ILE A 47 -14.57 8.84 7.23
CA ILE A 47 -13.59 8.87 6.14
C ILE A 47 -14.25 9.40 4.87
N VAL A 48 -15.38 8.78 4.48
CA VAL A 48 -16.17 9.13 3.29
C VAL A 48 -17.58 8.59 3.44
N ALA A 49 -18.57 9.28 2.85
CA ALA A 49 -19.96 8.83 2.87
C ALA A 49 -20.11 7.45 2.20
N SER A 50 -20.94 6.57 2.77
CA SER A 50 -21.11 5.19 2.30
C SER A 50 -21.49 5.08 0.82
N GLU A 51 -22.37 5.95 0.33
CA GLU A 51 -22.77 5.96 -1.08
C GLU A 51 -21.61 6.27 -2.03
N VAL A 52 -20.70 7.15 -1.62
CA VAL A 52 -19.49 7.49 -2.37
C VAL A 52 -18.50 6.32 -2.34
N ALA A 53 -18.28 5.74 -1.16
CA ALA A 53 -17.38 4.60 -0.99
C ALA A 53 -17.83 3.38 -1.82
N GLN A 54 -19.11 3.05 -1.83
CA GLN A 54 -19.66 1.95 -2.63
C GLN A 54 -19.35 2.08 -4.13
N LYS A 55 -19.37 3.30 -4.66
CA LYS A 55 -19.06 3.58 -6.06
C LYS A 55 -17.56 3.62 -6.34
N ALA A 56 -16.78 4.13 -5.39
CA ALA A 56 -15.34 4.35 -5.56
C ALA A 56 -14.50 3.09 -5.35
N ILE A 57 -14.82 2.25 -4.36
CA ILE A 57 -14.01 1.06 -3.99
C ILE A 57 -13.68 0.18 -5.20
N PRO A 58 -14.63 -0.20 -6.08
CA PRO A 58 -14.30 -1.04 -7.24
C PRO A 58 -13.29 -0.44 -8.22
N SER A 59 -13.15 0.88 -8.21
CA SER A 59 -12.25 1.63 -9.12
C SER A 59 -10.95 2.08 -8.45
N CYS A 60 -10.78 1.85 -7.15
CA CYS A 60 -9.61 2.30 -6.39
C CYS A 60 -8.39 1.39 -6.53
N ASN A 61 -8.51 0.22 -7.16
CA ASN A 61 -7.44 -0.78 -7.26
C ASN A 61 -6.82 -1.09 -5.88
N ILE A 62 -7.68 -1.39 -4.91
CA ILE A 62 -7.25 -1.77 -3.56
C ILE A 62 -6.70 -3.19 -3.61
N VAL A 63 -5.37 -3.31 -3.55
CA VAL A 63 -4.66 -4.58 -3.65
C VAL A 63 -3.58 -4.68 -2.58
N PHE A 64 -3.29 -5.90 -2.16
CA PHE A 64 -2.13 -6.19 -1.31
C PHE A 64 -1.05 -6.83 -2.19
N ILE A 65 0.10 -6.19 -2.28
CA ILE A 65 1.25 -6.66 -3.06
C ILE A 65 2.50 -6.47 -2.21
N GLU A 66 3.28 -7.53 -2.05
CA GLU A 66 4.52 -7.51 -1.29
C GLU A 66 5.67 -8.23 -2.00
N GLY A 67 6.85 -8.20 -1.41
CA GLY A 67 8.02 -8.96 -1.85
C GLY A 67 8.50 -8.58 -3.25
N SER A 68 8.82 -9.59 -4.04
CA SER A 68 9.41 -9.41 -5.38
C SER A 68 8.46 -8.72 -6.35
N GLU A 69 7.17 -9.02 -6.29
CA GLU A 69 6.18 -8.38 -7.15
C GLU A 69 6.03 -6.88 -6.81
N MET A 70 5.99 -6.54 -5.52
CA MET A 70 5.96 -5.15 -5.08
C MET A 70 7.20 -4.40 -5.56
N LYS A 71 8.38 -4.99 -5.42
CA LYS A 71 9.64 -4.40 -5.88
C LYS A 71 9.59 -4.13 -7.39
N GLU A 72 9.19 -5.11 -8.20
CA GLU A 72 9.11 -4.98 -9.65
C GLU A 72 8.17 -3.83 -10.08
N LYS A 73 6.96 -3.83 -9.54
CA LYS A 73 5.96 -2.80 -9.88
C LYS A 73 6.37 -1.41 -9.42
N LEU A 74 6.87 -1.30 -8.17
CA LEU A 74 7.24 -0.01 -7.60
C LEU A 74 8.50 0.55 -8.24
N SER A 75 9.53 -0.26 -8.49
CA SER A 75 10.73 0.20 -9.18
C SER A 75 10.45 0.64 -10.62
N GLY A 76 9.57 -0.06 -11.33
CA GLY A 76 9.10 0.37 -12.65
C GLY A 76 8.40 1.73 -12.61
N TYR A 77 7.51 1.94 -11.65
CA TYR A 77 6.84 3.23 -11.47
C TYR A 77 7.83 4.36 -11.13
N LEU A 78 8.75 4.11 -10.20
CA LEU A 78 9.77 5.10 -9.83
C LEU A 78 10.71 5.44 -11.00
N SER A 79 11.03 4.46 -11.85
CA SER A 79 11.83 4.70 -13.06
C SER A 79 11.14 5.65 -14.03
N VAL A 80 9.84 5.50 -14.26
CA VAL A 80 9.07 6.44 -15.09
C VAL A 80 9.07 7.84 -14.50
N LEU A 81 8.88 7.97 -13.19
CA LEU A 81 8.97 9.27 -12.52
C LEU A 81 10.36 9.91 -12.65
N PHE A 82 11.41 9.11 -12.51
CA PHE A 82 12.79 9.55 -12.64
C PHE A 82 13.10 10.07 -14.05
N GLU A 83 12.64 9.37 -15.09
CA GLU A 83 12.82 9.79 -16.48
C GLU A 83 12.11 11.11 -16.78
N GLN A 84 10.96 11.34 -16.18
CA GLN A 84 10.22 12.58 -16.36
C GLN A 84 10.81 13.74 -15.55
N ASN A 85 11.20 13.48 -14.31
CA ASN A 85 11.80 14.47 -13.43
C ASN A 85 12.59 13.77 -12.31
N VAL A 86 13.89 13.83 -12.39
CA VAL A 86 14.84 13.24 -11.42
C VAL A 86 14.52 13.64 -9.98
N LYS A 87 14.05 14.87 -9.75
CA LYS A 87 13.68 15.35 -8.40
C LYS A 87 12.45 14.66 -7.81
N SER A 88 11.61 14.04 -8.65
CA SER A 88 10.41 13.32 -8.18
C SER A 88 10.75 12.12 -7.28
N VAL A 89 11.95 11.57 -7.42
CA VAL A 89 12.43 10.43 -6.63
C VAL A 89 13.63 10.80 -5.73
N GLY A 90 13.82 12.09 -5.47
CA GLY A 90 14.91 12.58 -4.60
C GLY A 90 16.28 12.66 -5.27
N GLY A 91 16.36 12.57 -6.59
CA GLY A 91 17.59 12.74 -7.38
C GLY A 91 18.25 11.44 -7.83
N THR A 92 17.99 10.32 -7.14
CA THR A 92 18.50 8.99 -7.49
C THR A 92 17.40 7.94 -7.26
N LEU A 93 17.40 6.89 -8.06
CA LEU A 93 16.54 5.74 -7.81
C LEU A 93 17.04 4.99 -6.56
N PRO A 94 16.12 4.45 -5.74
CA PRO A 94 16.51 3.66 -4.59
C PRO A 94 17.16 2.33 -5.00
N ASP A 95 18.05 1.85 -4.14
CA ASP A 95 18.65 0.53 -4.26
C ASP A 95 17.73 -0.59 -3.74
N ASP A 96 18.23 -1.82 -3.77
CA ASP A 96 17.45 -3.01 -3.41
C ASP A 96 17.01 -3.02 -1.95
N ASP A 97 17.75 -2.42 -1.05
CA ASP A 97 17.46 -2.37 0.39
C ASP A 97 16.25 -1.48 0.74
N PHE A 98 15.83 -0.64 -0.21
CA PHE A 98 14.62 0.17 -0.07
C PHE A 98 13.34 -0.67 -0.08
N TYR A 99 13.35 -1.80 -0.76
CA TYR A 99 12.18 -2.65 -0.96
C TYR A 99 12.13 -3.76 0.08
N TYR A 100 11.17 -3.65 1.01
CA TYR A 100 11.01 -4.66 2.05
C TYR A 100 10.59 -6.02 1.49
N LYS A 101 11.20 -7.06 2.02
CA LYS A 101 10.86 -8.45 1.76
C LYS A 101 10.93 -9.24 3.05
N ARG A 102 9.82 -9.84 3.45
CA ARG A 102 9.76 -10.75 4.57
C ARG A 102 10.08 -12.20 4.21
#